data_69a865eb366fc1b9c45ce39e60f23fc2
#
_entry.id   69a865eb366fc1b9c45ce39e60f23fc2
#
_cell.length_a   1.000
_cell.length_b   1.000
_cell.length_c   1.000
_cell.angle_alpha   90.00
_cell.angle_beta   90.00
_cell.angle_gamma   90.00
#
_symmetry.space_group_name_H-M   'P 1'
#
loop_
_entity.id
_entity.type
_entity.pdbx_description
1 polymer ?
#
loop_
_entity_poly.entity_id
_entity_poly.type
_entity_poly.pdbx_seq_one_letter_code
_entity_poly.pdbx_strand_id
1 'polypeptide(L)'
;MKIESVIVASFSCLSLLITGLVFPQERDQRQYWLDLAAADQIYADRSAEIGRTRAFLEFLGEGSIVFRENGPVDALEEYRVADYQRDQLTWESHYIDVSRNGDLGLTAGPYTSVDESGEGLEFFGHLVSIWKKTGERWELMADMVAPIPGYLSLDVEPSSEDTLPVLEETAHPVLAMSEENTMQNLIDADNLFGLSINFRGGQRALLRYGLENSRVYLPNMGPAVGAEVASSVYGAYLDGELSTTNPISLTHTGGFLSSSKEMGYTYGTMATTTDESELGFRAAYLRLWRLNEINEWRIAVEVLNPMN
;
A
#
# COMPACT_ATOMS: atom_id res chain seq x y z
N MET A 1 38.03 -43.49 76.12
CA MET A 1 38.73 -42.65 75.14
C MET A 1 37.85 -42.65 73.83
N LYS A 2 37.08 -41.59 73.67
CA LYS A 2 36.09 -41.51 72.53
C LYS A 2 36.80 -40.84 71.36
N ILE A 3 36.74 -41.48 70.21
CA ILE A 3 37.20 -40.91 68.94
C ILE A 3 35.97 -40.34 68.25
N GLU A 4 35.93 -39.04 68.09
CA GLU A 4 34.89 -38.35 67.29
C GLU A 4 35.30 -38.35 65.82
N SER A 5 34.42 -38.89 64.99
CA SER A 5 34.58 -38.83 63.53
C SER A 5 33.98 -37.54 62.98
N VAL A 6 34.80 -36.73 62.33
CA VAL A 6 34.36 -35.56 61.61
C VAL A 6 33.95 -35.94 60.20
N ILE A 7 32.67 -35.74 59.89
CA ILE A 7 32.13 -35.88 58.52
C ILE A 7 32.27 -34.55 57.83
N VAL A 8 33.12 -34.48 56.79
CA VAL A 8 33.24 -33.35 55.90
C VAL A 8 32.20 -33.54 54.75
N ALA A 9 31.15 -32.75 54.78
CA ALA A 9 30.17 -32.68 53.69
C ALA A 9 30.70 -31.76 52.60
N SER A 10 31.04 -32.33 51.44
CA SER A 10 31.37 -31.58 50.24
C SER A 10 30.07 -31.11 49.56
N PHE A 11 29.82 -29.80 49.61
CA PHE A 11 28.76 -29.16 48.80
C PHE A 11 29.30 -28.92 47.39
N SER A 12 28.88 -29.74 46.43
CA SER A 12 29.05 -29.47 45.00
C SER A 12 28.02 -28.42 44.56
N CYS A 13 28.46 -27.20 44.34
CA CYS A 13 27.64 -26.19 43.69
C CYS A 13 27.53 -26.50 42.19
N LEU A 14 26.41 -27.07 41.81
CA LEU A 14 26.06 -27.27 40.40
C LEU A 14 25.50 -25.96 39.85
N SER A 15 26.34 -25.16 39.19
CA SER A 15 25.93 -23.94 38.50
C SER A 15 25.14 -24.34 37.23
N LEU A 16 23.82 -24.28 37.29
CA LEU A 16 22.96 -24.32 36.11
C LEU A 16 23.17 -23.05 35.29
N LEU A 17 23.94 -23.16 34.23
CA LEU A 17 23.94 -22.16 33.15
C LEU A 17 22.58 -22.25 32.44
N ILE A 18 21.65 -21.40 32.85
CA ILE A 18 20.43 -21.13 32.10
C ILE A 18 20.89 -20.26 30.93
N THR A 19 21.23 -20.88 29.81
CA THR A 19 21.28 -20.17 28.52
C THR A 19 19.83 -19.82 28.20
N GLY A 20 19.45 -18.57 28.51
CA GLY A 20 18.19 -18.03 28.08
C GLY A 20 18.18 -18.08 26.55
N LEU A 21 17.35 -18.95 26.00
CA LEU A 21 16.94 -18.88 24.62
C LEU A 21 16.23 -17.53 24.48
N VAL A 22 16.93 -16.56 23.94
CA VAL A 22 16.32 -15.31 23.47
C VAL A 22 15.52 -15.71 22.25
N PHE A 23 14.24 -16.03 22.46
CA PHE A 23 13.30 -16.11 21.36
C PHE A 23 13.25 -14.70 20.76
N PRO A 24 13.39 -14.54 19.44
CA PRO A 24 13.11 -13.25 18.83
C PRO A 24 11.68 -12.88 19.25
N GLN A 25 11.55 -11.78 19.96
CA GLN A 25 10.25 -11.24 20.34
C GLN A 25 9.53 -10.97 19.02
N GLU A 26 8.47 -11.70 18.73
CA GLU A 26 7.61 -11.38 17.59
C GLU A 26 7.22 -9.93 17.74
N ARG A 27 7.65 -9.10 16.79
CA ARG A 27 7.24 -7.71 16.77
C ARG A 27 5.73 -7.71 16.59
N ASP A 28 5.03 -7.03 17.47
CA ASP A 28 3.62 -6.79 17.35
C ASP A 28 3.34 -6.05 16.01
N GLN A 29 2.28 -6.41 15.30
CA GLN A 29 1.85 -5.76 14.06
C GLN A 29 1.72 -4.23 14.23
N ARG A 30 1.31 -3.78 15.41
CA ARG A 30 1.33 -2.37 15.78
C ARG A 30 2.73 -1.74 15.68
N GLN A 31 3.77 -2.45 16.07
CA GLN A 31 5.14 -1.95 15.95
C GLN A 31 5.54 -1.81 14.47
N TYR A 32 5.15 -2.75 13.62
CA TYR A 32 5.38 -2.63 12.17
C TYR A 32 4.65 -1.43 11.56
N TRP A 33 3.44 -1.17 12.04
CA TRP A 33 2.67 0.00 11.63
C TRP A 33 3.39 1.30 12.04
N LEU A 34 3.87 1.41 13.27
CA LEU A 34 4.64 2.56 13.76
C LEU A 34 5.96 2.73 13.01
N ASP A 35 6.66 1.63 12.71
CA ASP A 35 7.90 1.64 11.94
C ASP A 35 7.66 2.18 10.52
N LEU A 36 6.55 1.77 9.89
CA LEU A 36 6.16 2.25 8.56
C LEU A 36 5.76 3.73 8.58
N ALA A 37 4.95 4.13 9.57
CA ALA A 37 4.57 5.54 9.76
C ALA A 37 5.81 6.44 9.90
N ALA A 38 6.79 5.99 10.68
CA ALA A 38 8.04 6.71 10.84
C ALA A 38 8.86 6.77 9.53
N ALA A 39 8.89 5.69 8.75
CA ALA A 39 9.60 5.67 7.47
C ALA A 39 8.96 6.63 6.45
N ASP A 40 7.65 6.67 6.37
CA ASP A 40 6.90 7.57 5.50
C ASP A 40 7.13 9.04 5.91
N GLN A 41 7.10 9.35 7.22
CA GLN A 41 7.40 10.69 7.72
C GLN A 41 8.84 11.13 7.39
N ILE A 42 9.82 10.23 7.55
CA ILE A 42 11.22 10.53 7.18
C ILE A 42 11.33 10.83 5.68
N TYR A 43 10.60 10.09 4.85
CA TYR A 43 10.57 10.35 3.41
C TYR A 43 9.91 11.70 3.10
N ALA A 44 8.80 12.06 3.77
CA ALA A 44 8.15 13.36 3.63
C ALA A 44 9.09 14.52 4.02
N ASP A 45 9.75 14.41 5.18
CA ASP A 45 10.72 15.41 5.67
C ASP A 45 11.89 15.55 4.68
N ARG A 46 12.36 14.42 4.15
CA ARG A 46 13.46 14.42 3.18
C ARG A 46 13.06 15.03 1.85
N SER A 47 11.83 14.78 1.39
CA SER A 47 11.26 15.41 0.19
C SER A 47 11.18 16.94 0.34
N ALA A 48 10.75 17.42 1.49
CA ALA A 48 10.71 18.86 1.77
C ALA A 48 12.12 19.49 1.84
N GLU A 49 13.13 18.73 2.32
CA GLU A 49 14.50 19.23 2.48
C GLU A 49 15.27 19.31 1.17
N ILE A 50 15.24 18.25 0.35
CA ILE A 50 16.14 18.10 -0.83
C ILE A 50 15.39 18.03 -2.16
N GLY A 51 14.06 18.13 -2.14
CA GLY A 51 13.18 17.96 -3.30
C GLY A 51 12.77 16.49 -3.54
N ARG A 52 11.61 16.31 -4.15
CA ARG A 52 10.95 15.02 -4.34
C ARG A 52 11.83 14.01 -5.06
N THR A 53 12.39 14.36 -6.21
CA THR A 53 13.16 13.41 -7.03
C THR A 53 14.38 12.84 -6.31
N ARG A 54 15.11 13.67 -5.56
CA ARG A 54 16.27 13.22 -4.80
C ARG A 54 15.87 12.34 -3.62
N ALA A 55 14.85 12.78 -2.87
CA ALA A 55 14.30 11.98 -1.77
C ALA A 55 13.81 10.62 -2.29
N PHE A 56 13.07 10.62 -3.40
CA PHE A 56 12.57 9.40 -4.03
C PHE A 56 13.69 8.40 -4.31
N LEU A 57 14.79 8.84 -4.93
CA LEU A 57 15.95 8.00 -5.22
C LEU A 57 16.62 7.40 -3.96
N GLU A 58 16.54 8.10 -2.81
CA GLU A 58 17.08 7.59 -1.54
C GLU A 58 16.24 6.44 -0.97
N PHE A 59 14.95 6.39 -1.27
CA PHE A 59 14.01 5.40 -0.71
C PHE A 59 13.64 4.27 -1.66
N LEU A 60 13.91 4.38 -2.98
CA LEU A 60 13.57 3.34 -3.95
C LEU A 60 14.22 1.99 -3.63
N GLY A 61 13.42 0.95 -3.72
CA GLY A 61 13.85 -0.44 -3.68
C GLY A 61 14.10 -1.03 -5.08
N GLU A 62 14.70 -2.20 -5.12
CA GLU A 62 14.85 -2.97 -6.36
C GLU A 62 13.47 -3.40 -6.88
N GLY A 63 13.19 -3.15 -8.15
CA GLY A 63 11.91 -3.42 -8.79
C GLY A 63 10.83 -2.39 -8.48
N SER A 64 11.20 -1.23 -7.93
CA SER A 64 10.27 -0.11 -7.77
C SER A 64 9.81 0.44 -9.12
N ILE A 65 8.58 0.94 -9.15
CA ILE A 65 7.93 1.45 -10.35
C ILE A 65 7.46 2.90 -10.17
N VAL A 66 7.36 3.59 -11.27
CA VAL A 66 6.70 4.89 -11.38
C VAL A 66 5.70 4.85 -12.53
N PHE A 67 4.59 5.57 -12.37
CA PHE A 67 3.54 5.65 -13.39
C PHE A 67 3.81 6.81 -14.33
N ARG A 68 3.77 6.53 -15.64
CA ARG A 68 3.94 7.50 -16.72
C ARG A 68 2.77 7.41 -17.70
N GLU A 69 2.71 8.30 -18.67
CA GLU A 69 1.66 8.33 -19.70
C GLU A 69 1.47 6.98 -20.42
N ASN A 70 2.53 6.19 -20.55
CA ASN A 70 2.50 4.88 -21.20
C ASN A 70 2.32 3.70 -20.23
N GLY A 71 2.11 3.97 -18.94
CA GLY A 71 1.95 2.96 -17.90
C GLY A 71 3.10 2.91 -16.90
N PRO A 72 3.14 1.85 -16.08
CA PRO A 72 4.20 1.67 -15.11
C PRO A 72 5.54 1.34 -15.78
N VAL A 73 6.61 2.00 -15.32
CA VAL A 73 8.00 1.81 -15.78
C VAL A 73 8.92 1.65 -14.57
N ASP A 74 10.12 1.09 -14.78
CA ASP A 74 11.15 0.98 -13.74
C ASP A 74 11.55 2.36 -13.23
N ALA A 75 11.39 2.58 -11.92
CA ALA A 75 11.63 3.89 -11.32
C ALA A 75 13.12 4.24 -11.27
N LEU A 76 13.99 3.26 -11.04
CA LEU A 76 15.44 3.51 -10.97
C LEU A 76 16.01 3.87 -12.34
N GLU A 77 15.54 3.23 -13.42
CA GLU A 77 15.94 3.57 -14.78
C GLU A 77 15.43 4.95 -15.18
N GLU A 78 14.18 5.22 -14.90
CA GLU A 78 13.53 6.49 -15.24
C GLU A 78 14.20 7.69 -14.55
N TYR A 79 14.44 7.60 -13.26
CA TYR A 79 15.01 8.71 -12.49
C TYR A 79 16.51 8.88 -12.59
N ARG A 80 17.26 7.89 -13.12
CA ARG A 80 18.69 8.06 -13.40
C ARG A 80 18.99 9.05 -14.52
N VAL A 81 18.05 9.21 -15.45
CA VAL A 81 18.19 10.08 -16.64
C VAL A 81 17.37 11.36 -16.52
N ALA A 82 16.50 11.46 -15.52
CA ALA A 82 15.67 12.64 -15.30
C ALA A 82 16.51 13.82 -14.80
N ASP A 83 16.28 15.00 -15.37
CA ASP A 83 16.71 16.24 -14.73
C ASP A 83 16.04 16.34 -13.37
N TYR A 84 16.82 16.66 -12.34
CA TYR A 84 16.31 16.80 -10.99
C TYR A 84 15.31 17.95 -10.93
N GLN A 85 14.03 17.61 -10.95
CA GLN A 85 12.98 18.57 -10.68
C GLN A 85 13.09 18.98 -9.21
N ARG A 86 12.99 20.26 -8.96
CA ARG A 86 13.04 20.83 -7.62
C ARG A 86 11.65 20.97 -7.00
N ASP A 87 10.66 20.25 -7.56
CA ASP A 87 9.31 20.27 -7.03
C ASP A 87 9.33 19.88 -5.55
N GLN A 88 8.80 20.77 -4.74
CA GLN A 88 8.59 20.49 -3.32
C GLN A 88 7.26 19.76 -3.19
N LEU A 89 7.32 18.53 -2.72
CA LEU A 89 6.17 17.73 -2.37
C LEU A 89 6.14 17.53 -0.87
N THR A 90 5.04 17.92 -0.25
CA THR A 90 4.79 17.71 1.18
C THR A 90 3.51 16.90 1.34
N TRP A 91 3.50 15.95 2.26
CA TRP A 91 2.32 15.14 2.57
C TRP A 91 2.31 14.71 4.03
N GLU A 92 1.16 14.23 4.48
CA GLU A 92 0.98 13.60 5.76
C GLU A 92 0.12 12.34 5.57
N SER A 93 0.57 11.20 6.11
CA SER A 93 -0.20 9.96 5.98
C SER A 93 -1.39 9.95 6.94
N HIS A 94 -2.59 9.89 6.38
CA HIS A 94 -3.86 9.75 7.11
C HIS A 94 -4.33 8.31 7.19
N TYR A 95 -3.83 7.44 6.33
CA TYR A 95 -4.12 6.01 6.31
C TYR A 95 -2.83 5.23 6.16
N ILE A 96 -2.63 4.22 7.01
CA ILE A 96 -1.48 3.33 6.98
C ILE A 96 -2.00 1.91 7.19
N ASP A 97 -1.54 0.99 6.36
CA ASP A 97 -1.83 -0.43 6.47
C ASP A 97 -0.55 -1.25 6.33
N VAL A 98 -0.41 -2.32 7.10
CA VAL A 98 0.81 -3.13 7.13
C VAL A 98 0.48 -4.61 7.24
N SER A 99 1.23 -5.44 6.51
CA SER A 99 1.11 -6.88 6.57
C SER A 99 1.45 -7.41 7.97
N ARG A 100 0.93 -8.57 8.30
CA ARG A 100 1.17 -9.22 9.59
C ARG A 100 2.64 -9.39 9.91
N ASN A 101 3.46 -9.78 8.95
CA ASN A 101 4.89 -9.96 9.14
C ASN A 101 5.68 -8.67 8.97
N GLY A 102 5.01 -7.53 8.70
CA GLY A 102 5.64 -6.23 8.60
C GLY A 102 6.62 -6.10 7.44
N ASP A 103 6.41 -6.82 6.34
CA ASP A 103 7.28 -6.82 5.17
C ASP A 103 6.67 -6.11 3.95
N LEU A 104 5.38 -5.79 4.02
CA LEU A 104 4.63 -5.05 3.02
C LEU A 104 3.72 -4.03 3.72
N GLY A 105 3.61 -2.82 3.17
CA GLY A 105 2.69 -1.82 3.69
C GLY A 105 2.28 -0.79 2.65
N LEU A 106 1.28 -0.01 3.01
CA LEU A 106 0.77 1.11 2.23
C LEU A 106 0.59 2.30 3.15
N THR A 107 0.97 3.48 2.66
CA THR A 107 0.64 4.77 3.26
C THR A 107 -0.17 5.60 2.27
N ALA A 108 -1.13 6.38 2.75
CA ALA A 108 -1.90 7.28 1.92
C ALA A 108 -2.31 8.55 2.68
N GLY A 109 -2.22 9.70 2.03
CA GLY A 109 -2.62 10.96 2.63
C GLY A 109 -2.63 12.13 1.65
N PRO A 110 -3.14 13.28 2.10
CA PRO A 110 -3.15 14.48 1.29
C PRO A 110 -1.72 14.96 1.02
N TYR A 111 -1.49 15.47 -0.19
CA TYR A 111 -0.25 16.12 -0.56
C TYR A 111 -0.48 17.52 -1.10
N THR A 112 0.53 18.36 -0.95
CA THR A 112 0.68 19.64 -1.66
C THR A 112 1.99 19.64 -2.40
N SER A 113 1.98 20.02 -3.67
CA SER A 113 3.18 20.22 -4.49
C SER A 113 3.22 21.65 -4.96
N VAL A 114 4.40 22.27 -4.91
CA VAL A 114 4.65 23.62 -5.38
C VAL A 114 5.61 23.56 -6.56
N ASP A 115 5.17 24.12 -7.69
CA ASP A 115 6.03 24.23 -8.86
C ASP A 115 7.09 25.33 -8.64
N GLU A 116 8.36 24.99 -8.85
CA GLU A 116 9.49 25.93 -8.80
C GLU A 116 9.66 26.78 -10.07
N SER A 117 8.72 26.75 -11.01
CA SER A 117 8.78 27.61 -12.20
C SER A 117 8.81 29.13 -11.89
N GLY A 118 8.68 29.47 -10.60
CA GLY A 118 8.65 30.84 -10.08
C GLY A 118 7.25 31.49 -10.10
N GLU A 119 6.24 30.78 -10.58
CA GLU A 119 4.84 31.19 -10.52
C GLU A 119 4.14 30.76 -9.22
N GLY A 120 4.76 29.85 -8.44
CA GLY A 120 4.22 29.40 -7.16
C GLY A 120 2.89 28.66 -7.27
N LEU A 121 2.67 27.94 -8.37
CA LEU A 121 1.46 27.16 -8.57
C LEU A 121 1.44 25.99 -7.60
N GLU A 122 0.35 25.88 -6.86
CA GLU A 122 0.13 24.77 -5.92
C GLU A 122 -0.78 23.72 -6.55
N PHE A 123 -0.36 22.46 -6.41
CA PHE A 123 -1.13 21.28 -6.81
C PHE A 123 -1.47 20.45 -5.58
N PHE A 124 -2.66 19.88 -5.56
CA PHE A 124 -3.19 19.13 -4.44
C PHE A 124 -3.64 17.73 -4.88
N GLY A 125 -3.67 16.81 -3.95
CA GLY A 125 -4.18 15.47 -4.21
C GLY A 125 -3.96 14.54 -3.03
N HIS A 126 -4.04 13.26 -3.33
CA HIS A 126 -3.70 12.19 -2.40
C HIS A 126 -2.53 11.40 -2.97
N LEU A 127 -1.50 11.22 -2.16
CA LEU A 127 -0.35 10.36 -2.45
C LEU A 127 -0.64 8.99 -1.83
N VAL A 128 -0.46 7.93 -2.60
CA VAL A 128 -0.53 6.54 -2.14
C VAL A 128 0.78 5.87 -2.44
N SER A 129 1.44 5.38 -1.41
CA SER A 129 2.78 4.80 -1.48
C SER A 129 2.76 3.34 -1.03
N ILE A 130 3.39 2.46 -1.80
CA ILE A 130 3.61 1.05 -1.44
C ILE A 130 5.03 0.89 -0.93
N TRP A 131 5.14 0.22 0.18
CA TRP A 131 6.38 -0.01 0.91
C TRP A 131 6.66 -1.50 1.08
N LYS A 132 7.92 -1.89 0.86
CA LYS A 132 8.43 -3.23 1.13
C LYS A 132 9.59 -3.13 2.10
N LYS A 133 9.61 -3.99 3.10
CA LYS A 133 10.72 -4.04 4.07
C LYS A 133 11.78 -5.01 3.60
N THR A 134 13.00 -4.52 3.42
CA THR A 134 14.19 -5.32 3.09
C THR A 134 15.17 -5.23 4.26
N GLY A 135 15.30 -6.31 5.02
CA GLY A 135 16.02 -6.28 6.29
C GLY A 135 15.32 -5.37 7.31
N GLU A 136 16.00 -4.33 7.76
CA GLU A 136 15.43 -3.35 8.71
C GLU A 136 14.94 -2.07 8.01
N ARG A 137 15.07 -1.97 6.69
CA ARG A 137 14.75 -0.76 5.94
C ARG A 137 13.44 -0.92 5.18
N TRP A 138 12.58 0.10 5.27
CA TRP A 138 11.46 0.26 4.37
C TRP A 138 11.93 0.89 3.05
N GLU A 139 11.58 0.26 1.96
CA GLU A 139 11.89 0.68 0.58
C GLU A 139 10.60 0.98 -0.15
N LEU A 140 10.61 2.11 -0.86
CA LEU A 140 9.47 2.55 -1.65
C LEU A 140 9.40 1.74 -2.95
N MET A 141 8.26 1.09 -3.19
CA MET A 141 8.05 0.25 -4.37
C MET A 141 7.21 0.92 -5.44
N ALA A 142 6.29 1.78 -5.05
CA ALA A 142 5.43 2.52 -5.97
C ALA A 142 4.85 3.76 -5.28
N ASP A 143 4.77 4.85 -6.04
CA ASP A 143 4.01 6.04 -5.69
C ASP A 143 2.97 6.30 -6.75
N MET A 144 1.73 6.51 -6.35
CA MET A 144 0.66 6.96 -7.23
C MET A 144 -0.06 8.15 -6.63
N VAL A 145 -0.30 9.18 -7.44
CA VAL A 145 -1.05 10.36 -7.03
C VAL A 145 -2.45 10.33 -7.64
N ALA A 146 -3.44 10.73 -6.85
CA ALA A 146 -4.78 11.07 -7.30
C ALA A 146 -4.95 12.59 -7.15
N PRO A 147 -4.82 13.39 -8.23
CA PRO A 147 -4.88 14.85 -8.16
C PRO A 147 -6.30 15.33 -7.86
N ILE A 148 -6.41 16.38 -7.05
CA ILE A 148 -7.68 17.04 -6.75
C ILE A 148 -7.61 18.53 -7.02
N PRO A 149 -8.73 19.20 -7.34
CA PRO A 149 -8.75 20.65 -7.44
C PRO A 149 -8.52 21.30 -6.06
N GLY A 150 -7.84 22.46 -6.02
CA GLY A 150 -7.46 23.13 -4.78
C GLY A 150 -8.62 23.43 -3.82
N TYR A 151 -9.85 23.64 -4.32
CA TYR A 151 -11.02 23.85 -3.47
C TYR A 151 -11.50 22.59 -2.74
N LEU A 152 -10.97 21.40 -3.09
CA LEU A 152 -11.18 20.14 -2.39
C LEU A 152 -9.99 19.76 -1.48
N SER A 153 -8.96 20.60 -1.41
CA SER A 153 -7.90 20.40 -0.42
C SER A 153 -8.49 20.61 0.97
N LEU A 154 -8.80 19.51 1.62
CA LEU A 154 -9.43 19.50 2.92
C LEU A 154 -8.36 19.32 4.00
N ASP A 155 -8.42 20.19 5.00
CA ASP A 155 -7.74 19.98 6.28
C ASP A 155 -8.56 18.93 7.06
N VAL A 156 -8.28 17.66 6.78
CA VAL A 156 -8.97 16.51 7.38
C VAL A 156 -8.02 15.88 8.40
N GLU A 157 -8.49 15.76 9.63
CA GLU A 157 -7.73 15.07 10.68
C GLU A 157 -7.42 13.62 10.27
N PRO A 158 -6.19 13.14 10.57
CA PRO A 158 -5.81 11.76 10.29
C PRO A 158 -6.73 10.77 10.99
N SER A 159 -7.28 9.81 10.26
CA SER A 159 -8.09 8.72 10.83
C SER A 159 -7.24 7.45 11.01
N SER A 160 -6.18 7.56 11.77
CA SER A 160 -5.26 6.46 12.03
C SER A 160 -5.86 5.36 12.91
N GLU A 161 -6.92 5.65 13.66
CA GLU A 161 -7.61 4.68 14.52
C GLU A 161 -8.22 3.51 13.73
N ASP A 162 -8.67 3.77 12.49
CA ASP A 162 -9.25 2.75 11.62
C ASP A 162 -8.23 1.71 11.12
N THR A 163 -6.95 2.01 11.25
CA THR A 163 -5.87 1.24 10.63
C THR A 163 -4.88 0.66 11.63
N LEU A 164 -4.93 1.12 12.89
CA LEU A 164 -4.16 0.50 13.95
C LEU A 164 -4.62 -0.94 14.13
N PRO A 165 -3.70 -1.92 14.02
CA PRO A 165 -4.05 -3.30 14.24
C PRO A 165 -4.65 -3.48 15.62
N VAL A 166 -5.81 -4.11 15.69
CA VAL A 166 -6.45 -4.45 16.97
C VAL A 166 -5.57 -5.47 17.67
N LEU A 167 -5.23 -5.20 18.94
CA LEU A 167 -4.38 -6.05 19.77
C LEU A 167 -5.07 -7.38 20.19
N GLU A 168 -6.05 -7.86 19.47
CA GLU A 168 -6.68 -9.12 19.80
C GLU A 168 -5.84 -10.30 19.29
N GLU A 169 -5.30 -11.04 20.24
CA GLU A 169 -4.54 -12.31 20.08
C GLU A 169 -5.39 -13.46 19.51
N THR A 170 -6.50 -13.23 18.89
CA THR A 170 -7.25 -14.30 18.26
C THR A 170 -6.50 -14.74 17.01
N ALA A 171 -5.91 -15.93 17.09
CA ALA A 171 -5.46 -16.67 15.92
C ALA A 171 -6.66 -16.82 14.97
N HIS A 172 -6.82 -15.86 14.07
CA HIS A 172 -7.89 -15.91 13.07
C HIS A 172 -7.69 -17.16 12.20
N PRO A 173 -8.76 -17.93 11.92
CA PRO A 173 -8.68 -19.10 11.02
C PRO A 173 -8.08 -18.77 9.65
N VAL A 174 -8.26 -17.52 9.19
CA VAL A 174 -7.64 -16.95 7.98
C VAL A 174 -6.13 -17.15 7.92
N LEU A 175 -5.46 -17.21 9.06
CA LEU A 175 -4.01 -17.31 9.14
C LEU A 175 -3.43 -18.64 8.69
N ALA A 176 -4.03 -19.72 9.12
CA ALA A 176 -3.63 -21.06 8.71
C ALA A 176 -3.93 -21.27 7.20
N MET A 177 -4.97 -20.60 6.68
CA MET A 177 -5.36 -20.70 5.28
C MET A 177 -4.55 -19.76 4.37
N SER A 178 -4.03 -18.65 4.89
CA SER A 178 -3.26 -17.70 4.08
C SER A 178 -1.96 -18.29 3.55
N GLU A 179 -1.37 -19.26 4.24
CA GLU A 179 -0.14 -19.94 3.82
C GLU A 179 -0.26 -20.65 2.47
N GLU A 180 -1.48 -21.02 2.05
CA GLU A 180 -1.75 -21.63 0.75
C GLU A 180 -1.84 -20.62 -0.40
N ASN A 181 -1.97 -19.34 -0.10
CA ASN A 181 -2.12 -18.31 -1.11
C ASN A 181 -0.80 -18.06 -1.85
N THR A 182 -0.95 -17.73 -3.13
CA THR A 182 0.16 -17.46 -4.05
C THR A 182 -0.07 -16.12 -4.76
N MET A 183 0.98 -15.58 -5.35
CA MET A 183 0.84 -14.41 -6.22
C MET A 183 -0.14 -14.66 -7.38
N GLN A 184 -0.22 -15.89 -7.89
CA GLN A 184 -1.17 -16.23 -8.96
C GLN A 184 -2.63 -16.11 -8.49
N ASN A 185 -2.94 -16.53 -7.25
CA ASN A 185 -4.29 -16.34 -6.69
C ASN A 185 -4.67 -14.85 -6.61
N LEU A 186 -3.71 -14.00 -6.29
CA LEU A 186 -3.91 -12.55 -6.24
C LEU A 186 -4.14 -11.97 -7.65
N ILE A 187 -3.34 -12.39 -8.63
CA ILE A 187 -3.51 -12.00 -10.03
C ILE A 187 -4.86 -12.46 -10.58
N ASP A 188 -5.29 -13.67 -10.23
CA ASP A 188 -6.60 -14.19 -10.63
C ASP A 188 -7.74 -13.36 -10.03
N ALA A 189 -7.60 -12.92 -8.77
CA ALA A 189 -8.57 -12.02 -8.14
C ALA A 189 -8.62 -10.65 -8.83
N ASP A 190 -7.46 -10.09 -9.20
CA ASP A 190 -7.34 -8.84 -9.94
C ASP A 190 -8.03 -8.92 -11.32
N ASN A 191 -7.79 -9.99 -12.05
CA ASN A 191 -8.43 -10.24 -13.34
C ASN A 191 -9.96 -10.43 -13.20
N LEU A 192 -10.42 -11.17 -12.19
CA LEU A 192 -11.83 -11.37 -11.92
C LEU A 192 -12.53 -10.07 -11.53
N PHE A 193 -11.87 -9.18 -10.82
CA PHE A 193 -12.38 -7.85 -10.55
C PHE A 193 -12.59 -7.06 -11.85
N GLY A 194 -11.59 -7.02 -12.74
CA GLY A 194 -11.70 -6.38 -14.05
C GLY A 194 -12.88 -6.93 -14.89
N LEU A 195 -13.03 -8.25 -14.93
CA LEU A 195 -14.18 -8.88 -15.59
C LEU A 195 -15.51 -8.49 -14.92
N SER A 196 -15.53 -8.39 -13.58
CA SER A 196 -16.73 -7.99 -12.85
C SER A 196 -17.17 -6.56 -13.19
N ILE A 197 -16.24 -5.64 -13.45
CA ILE A 197 -16.56 -4.28 -13.92
C ILE A 197 -17.37 -4.35 -15.22
N ASN A 198 -16.92 -5.15 -16.20
CA ASN A 198 -17.59 -5.30 -17.48
C ASN A 198 -19.00 -5.90 -17.38
N PHE A 199 -19.20 -6.86 -16.48
CA PHE A 199 -20.48 -7.57 -16.38
C PHE A 199 -21.47 -6.91 -15.42
N ARG A 200 -21.00 -6.13 -14.43
CA ARG A 200 -21.85 -5.63 -13.34
C ARG A 200 -21.82 -4.11 -13.19
N GLY A 201 -20.88 -3.43 -13.88
CA GLY A 201 -20.53 -2.02 -13.62
C GLY A 201 -19.59 -1.86 -12.43
N GLY A 202 -18.90 -0.72 -12.40
CA GLY A 202 -17.87 -0.41 -11.40
C GLY A 202 -18.39 -0.49 -9.96
N GLN A 203 -19.56 0.09 -9.70
CA GLN A 203 -20.15 0.09 -8.37
C GLN A 203 -20.35 -1.33 -7.81
N ARG A 204 -21.02 -2.19 -8.55
CA ARG A 204 -21.30 -3.56 -8.09
C ARG A 204 -20.06 -4.44 -8.04
N ALA A 205 -19.09 -4.16 -8.93
CA ALA A 205 -17.81 -4.85 -8.91
C ALA A 205 -17.06 -4.52 -7.60
N LEU A 206 -16.89 -3.24 -7.28
CA LEU A 206 -16.17 -2.85 -6.07
C LEU A 206 -16.93 -3.23 -4.80
N LEU A 207 -18.27 -3.14 -4.78
CA LEU A 207 -19.07 -3.59 -3.64
C LEU A 207 -18.89 -5.10 -3.36
N ARG A 208 -18.64 -5.91 -4.40
CA ARG A 208 -18.36 -7.35 -4.25
C ARG A 208 -16.93 -7.65 -3.83
N TYR A 209 -15.97 -6.94 -4.42
CA TYR A 209 -14.54 -7.21 -4.24
C TYR A 209 -13.87 -6.33 -3.20
N GLY A 210 -14.51 -5.25 -2.74
CA GLY A 210 -13.99 -4.39 -1.68
C GLY A 210 -14.15 -5.02 -0.29
N LEU A 211 -13.27 -4.61 0.62
CA LEU A 211 -13.47 -4.78 2.05
C LEU A 211 -14.58 -3.85 2.54
N GLU A 212 -15.13 -4.14 3.71
CA GLU A 212 -16.15 -3.30 4.36
C GLU A 212 -15.64 -1.86 4.59
N ASN A 213 -14.36 -1.70 4.88
CA ASN A 213 -13.66 -0.43 5.06
C ASN A 213 -12.79 -0.03 3.85
N SER A 214 -13.07 -0.55 2.65
CA SER A 214 -12.32 -0.23 1.44
C SER A 214 -12.26 1.27 1.17
N ARG A 215 -11.15 1.70 0.55
CA ARG A 215 -10.89 3.09 0.20
C ARG A 215 -10.63 3.23 -1.30
N VAL A 216 -11.12 4.33 -1.88
CA VAL A 216 -10.78 4.69 -3.25
C VAL A 216 -10.22 6.10 -3.30
N TYR A 217 -9.16 6.27 -4.08
CA TYR A 217 -8.50 7.53 -4.38
C TYR A 217 -8.60 7.75 -5.88
N LEU A 218 -9.46 8.68 -6.28
CA LEU A 218 -9.76 8.96 -7.67
C LEU A 218 -9.43 10.42 -8.00
N PRO A 219 -9.07 10.72 -9.25
CA PRO A 219 -8.85 12.08 -9.69
C PRO A 219 -10.09 12.96 -9.49
N ASN A 220 -9.86 14.21 -9.12
CA ASN A 220 -10.90 15.22 -8.92
C ASN A 220 -11.90 14.93 -7.79
N MET A 221 -11.61 13.99 -6.91
CA MET A 221 -12.48 13.58 -5.80
C MET A 221 -11.67 13.44 -4.50
N GLY A 222 -12.32 13.73 -3.37
CA GLY A 222 -11.79 13.35 -2.06
C GLY A 222 -11.82 11.83 -1.86
N PRO A 223 -11.09 11.30 -0.88
CA PRO A 223 -11.08 9.87 -0.58
C PRO A 223 -12.49 9.39 -0.23
N ALA A 224 -12.92 8.29 -0.83
CA ALA A 224 -14.18 7.63 -0.46
C ALA A 224 -13.87 6.39 0.37
N VAL A 225 -14.45 6.29 1.55
CA VAL A 225 -14.16 5.27 2.56
C VAL A 225 -15.43 4.50 2.92
N GLY A 226 -15.30 3.18 3.05
CA GLY A 226 -16.38 2.25 3.34
C GLY A 226 -16.99 1.65 2.07
N ALA A 227 -17.42 0.39 2.17
CA ALA A 227 -17.85 -0.41 1.01
C ALA A 227 -18.89 0.29 0.13
N GLU A 228 -19.94 0.88 0.72
CA GLU A 228 -21.01 1.52 -0.03
C GLU A 228 -20.56 2.85 -0.67
N VAL A 229 -19.87 3.69 0.10
CA VAL A 229 -19.41 5.00 -0.36
C VAL A 229 -18.33 4.83 -1.43
N ALA A 230 -17.31 4.02 -1.15
CA ALA A 230 -16.23 3.74 -2.09
C ALA A 230 -16.75 3.15 -3.40
N SER A 231 -17.66 2.17 -3.32
CA SER A 231 -18.24 1.54 -4.51
C SER A 231 -19.13 2.48 -5.32
N SER A 232 -19.90 3.34 -4.65
CA SER A 232 -20.75 4.33 -5.33
C SER A 232 -19.91 5.37 -6.07
N VAL A 233 -18.88 5.89 -5.43
CA VAL A 233 -17.96 6.88 -6.01
C VAL A 233 -17.16 6.26 -7.18
N TYR A 234 -16.63 5.06 -6.98
CA TYR A 234 -15.92 4.32 -8.03
C TYR A 234 -16.79 4.05 -9.26
N GLY A 235 -18.05 3.61 -9.03
CA GLY A 235 -19.00 3.40 -10.09
C GLY A 235 -19.33 4.68 -10.85
N ALA A 236 -19.63 5.76 -10.15
CA ALA A 236 -19.93 7.06 -10.75
C ALA A 236 -18.75 7.61 -11.58
N TYR A 237 -17.52 7.44 -11.08
CA TYR A 237 -16.32 7.82 -11.81
C TYR A 237 -16.18 7.04 -13.12
N LEU A 238 -16.29 5.72 -13.08
CA LEU A 238 -16.18 4.90 -14.26
C LEU A 238 -17.34 5.16 -15.26
N ASP A 239 -18.55 5.37 -14.77
CA ASP A 239 -19.70 5.70 -15.63
C ASP A 239 -19.55 7.05 -16.33
N GLY A 240 -18.84 8.01 -15.69
CA GLY A 240 -18.53 9.32 -16.28
C GLY A 240 -17.41 9.26 -17.33
N GLU A 241 -16.41 8.41 -17.12
CA GLU A 241 -15.23 8.30 -17.99
C GLU A 241 -15.42 7.25 -19.10
N LEU A 242 -16.26 6.24 -18.84
CA LEU A 242 -16.48 5.14 -19.77
C LEU A 242 -17.74 5.34 -20.58
N SER A 243 -17.61 5.25 -21.90
CA SER A 243 -18.77 5.04 -22.76
C SER A 243 -19.38 3.65 -22.43
N THR A 244 -20.68 3.60 -22.17
CA THR A 244 -21.41 2.39 -21.78
C THR A 244 -21.32 1.22 -22.78
N THR A 245 -20.74 1.44 -23.94
CA THR A 245 -20.67 0.47 -25.04
C THR A 245 -19.35 -0.27 -25.15
N ASN A 246 -18.28 0.25 -24.53
CA ASN A 246 -16.94 -0.32 -24.69
C ASN A 246 -16.48 -1.04 -23.43
N PRO A 247 -16.14 -2.34 -23.50
CA PRO A 247 -15.62 -3.06 -22.36
C PRO A 247 -14.25 -2.52 -21.95
N ILE A 248 -13.97 -2.60 -20.65
CA ILE A 248 -12.66 -2.30 -20.10
C ILE A 248 -11.75 -3.52 -20.31
N SER A 249 -10.56 -3.28 -20.83
CA SER A 249 -9.44 -4.20 -20.79
C SER A 249 -8.53 -3.86 -19.61
N LEU A 250 -8.30 -4.82 -18.73
CA LEU A 250 -7.36 -4.72 -17.64
C LEU A 250 -6.07 -5.43 -18.04
N THR A 251 -4.94 -4.74 -17.94
CA THR A 251 -3.62 -5.33 -18.16
C THR A 251 -2.84 -5.30 -16.86
N HIS A 252 -2.77 -6.46 -16.20
CA HIS A 252 -1.92 -6.65 -15.04
C HIS A 252 -0.44 -6.56 -15.45
N THR A 253 0.34 -5.75 -14.75
CA THR A 253 1.78 -5.56 -15.03
C THR A 253 2.66 -6.18 -13.96
N GLY A 254 2.26 -6.08 -12.70
CA GLY A 254 3.03 -6.63 -11.60
C GLY A 254 2.38 -6.44 -10.24
N GLY A 255 3.13 -6.80 -9.22
CA GLY A 255 2.70 -6.73 -7.82
C GLY A 255 3.62 -7.52 -6.91
N PHE A 256 3.24 -7.62 -5.66
CA PHE A 256 3.98 -8.38 -4.65
C PHE A 256 3.01 -8.94 -3.61
N LEU A 257 3.32 -10.12 -3.09
CA LEU A 257 2.58 -10.78 -2.01
C LEU A 257 3.46 -10.77 -0.75
N SER A 258 2.91 -10.31 0.38
CA SER A 258 3.59 -10.34 1.67
C SER A 258 3.99 -11.77 2.06
N SER A 259 5.02 -11.92 2.89
CA SER A 259 5.46 -13.24 3.37
C SER A 259 4.40 -13.95 4.21
N SER A 260 3.52 -13.22 4.88
CA SER A 260 2.34 -13.74 5.58
C SER A 260 1.16 -14.07 4.67
N LYS A 261 1.24 -13.71 3.37
CA LYS A 261 0.33 -14.08 2.29
C LYS A 261 -1.15 -13.67 2.47
N GLU A 262 -1.43 -12.77 3.42
CA GLU A 262 -2.77 -12.20 3.63
C GLU A 262 -2.91 -10.79 3.07
N MET A 263 -1.81 -10.19 2.62
CA MET A 263 -1.75 -8.86 2.04
C MET A 263 -0.89 -8.89 0.78
N GLY A 264 -1.31 -8.18 -0.24
CA GLY A 264 -0.55 -8.03 -1.47
C GLY A 264 -0.99 -6.80 -2.24
N TYR A 265 -0.20 -6.38 -3.22
CA TYR A 265 -0.62 -5.33 -4.14
C TYR A 265 -0.47 -5.78 -5.58
N THR A 266 -1.30 -5.19 -6.44
CA THR A 266 -1.24 -5.33 -7.89
C THR A 266 -1.25 -3.97 -8.54
N TYR A 267 -0.63 -3.86 -9.71
CA TYR A 267 -0.66 -2.66 -10.53
C TYR A 267 -0.68 -3.01 -12.01
N GLY A 268 -1.15 -2.06 -12.78
CA GLY A 268 -1.25 -2.22 -14.23
C GLY A 268 -1.98 -1.06 -14.88
N THR A 269 -2.59 -1.35 -16.02
CA THR A 269 -3.36 -0.38 -16.78
C THR A 269 -4.78 -0.86 -17.02
N MET A 270 -5.69 0.09 -17.11
CA MET A 270 -7.09 -0.09 -17.48
C MET A 270 -7.37 0.78 -18.69
N ALA A 271 -7.97 0.21 -19.71
CA ALA A 271 -8.31 0.93 -20.95
C ALA A 271 -9.65 0.46 -21.53
N THR A 272 -10.38 1.36 -22.18
CA THR A 272 -11.52 0.96 -23.02
C THR A 272 -11.02 0.46 -24.36
N THR A 273 -11.63 -0.60 -24.86
CA THR A 273 -11.38 -1.08 -26.23
C THR A 273 -12.17 -0.19 -27.20
N THR A 274 -11.51 0.77 -27.83
CA THR A 274 -12.11 1.58 -28.91
C THR A 274 -11.56 1.11 -30.24
N ASP A 275 -12.37 1.23 -31.31
CA ASP A 275 -11.86 1.16 -32.66
C ASP A 275 -10.82 2.26 -32.87
N GLU A 276 -9.76 1.98 -33.62
CA GLU A 276 -8.45 2.67 -33.72
C GLU A 276 -8.46 4.21 -33.94
N SER A 277 -9.61 4.88 -33.90
CA SER A 277 -9.74 6.32 -34.23
C SER A 277 -10.14 7.23 -33.06
N GLU A 278 -10.49 6.70 -31.89
CA GLU A 278 -10.87 7.52 -30.73
C GLU A 278 -10.00 7.18 -29.52
N LEU A 279 -9.46 8.22 -28.90
CA LEU A 279 -8.76 8.10 -27.60
C LEU A 279 -9.79 7.64 -26.56
N GLY A 280 -9.80 6.36 -26.25
CA GLY A 280 -10.61 5.79 -25.18
C GLY A 280 -10.05 6.14 -23.80
N PHE A 281 -10.86 5.90 -22.77
CA PHE A 281 -10.38 6.02 -21.40
C PHE A 281 -9.17 5.11 -21.17
N ARG A 282 -8.14 5.69 -20.55
CA ARG A 282 -6.94 4.98 -20.09
C ARG A 282 -6.57 5.46 -18.68
N ALA A 283 -6.28 4.52 -17.80
CA ALA A 283 -5.78 4.82 -16.47
C ALA A 283 -4.75 3.77 -16.02
N ALA A 284 -3.77 4.19 -15.27
CA ALA A 284 -3.00 3.30 -14.43
C ALA A 284 -3.79 2.99 -13.16
N TYR A 285 -3.65 1.79 -12.63
CA TYR A 285 -4.22 1.40 -11.35
C TYR A 285 -3.17 0.87 -10.40
N LEU A 286 -3.41 1.08 -9.11
CA LEU A 286 -2.67 0.50 -8.00
C LEU A 286 -3.68 0.01 -6.97
N ARG A 287 -3.61 -1.27 -6.58
CA ARG A 287 -4.55 -1.91 -5.65
C ARG A 287 -3.82 -2.58 -4.52
N LEU A 288 -4.28 -2.30 -3.30
CA LEU A 288 -3.94 -3.10 -2.14
C LEU A 288 -5.04 -4.13 -1.91
N TRP A 289 -4.64 -5.36 -1.72
CA TRP A 289 -5.50 -6.50 -1.47
C TRP A 289 -5.27 -7.08 -0.09
N ARG A 290 -6.34 -7.50 0.56
CA ARG A 290 -6.29 -8.26 1.80
C ARG A 290 -7.22 -9.47 1.74
N LEU A 291 -6.89 -10.50 2.49
CA LEU A 291 -7.81 -11.60 2.73
C LEU A 291 -8.88 -11.17 3.74
N ASN A 292 -10.12 -11.51 3.43
CA ASN A 292 -11.21 -11.41 4.40
C ASN A 292 -11.26 -12.64 5.33
N GLU A 293 -12.21 -12.68 6.26
CA GLU A 293 -12.37 -13.73 7.25
C GLU A 293 -12.59 -15.14 6.67
N ILE A 294 -13.06 -15.22 5.42
CA ILE A 294 -13.30 -16.48 4.71
C ILE A 294 -12.23 -16.79 3.64
N ASN A 295 -11.04 -16.18 3.78
CA ASN A 295 -9.88 -16.39 2.91
C ASN A 295 -10.12 -16.03 1.44
N GLU A 296 -10.88 -14.98 1.18
CA GLU A 296 -11.07 -14.43 -0.17
C GLU A 296 -10.35 -13.09 -0.29
N TRP A 297 -9.69 -12.87 -1.43
CA TRP A 297 -9.04 -11.60 -1.73
C TRP A 297 -10.07 -10.49 -1.90
N ARG A 298 -9.84 -9.38 -1.19
CA ARG A 298 -10.65 -8.17 -1.21
C ARG A 298 -9.79 -6.94 -1.35
N ILE A 299 -10.28 -5.95 -2.08
CA ILE A 299 -9.61 -4.67 -2.28
C ILE A 299 -9.74 -3.84 -1.00
N ALA A 300 -8.60 -3.52 -0.39
CA ALA A 300 -8.52 -2.58 0.72
C ALA A 300 -8.40 -1.14 0.20
N VAL A 301 -7.57 -0.95 -0.84
CA VAL A 301 -7.35 0.36 -1.47
C VAL A 301 -7.35 0.21 -2.98
N GLU A 302 -8.07 1.08 -3.69
CA GLU A 302 -8.06 1.27 -5.14
C GLU A 302 -7.63 2.69 -5.46
N VAL A 303 -6.63 2.83 -6.33
CA VAL A 303 -6.17 4.12 -6.84
C VAL A 303 -6.19 4.09 -8.35
N LEU A 304 -6.76 5.12 -8.96
CA LEU A 304 -6.69 5.33 -10.40
C LEU A 304 -5.99 6.65 -10.71
N ASN A 305 -5.12 6.63 -11.70
CA ASN A 305 -4.51 7.82 -12.27
C ASN A 305 -4.72 7.80 -13.79
N PRO A 306 -5.44 8.78 -14.38
CA PRO A 306 -5.64 8.87 -15.82
C PRO A 306 -4.30 8.93 -16.54
N MET A 307 -4.25 8.28 -17.70
CA MET A 307 -3.13 8.30 -18.65
C MET A 307 -3.58 9.06 -19.89
N ASN A 308 -2.90 10.15 -20.21
CA ASN A 308 -3.22 11.00 -21.36
C ASN A 308 -2.67 10.44 -22.67
#